data_e3b9289b7b159a1de275aeca95984720
#
_entry.id   e3b9289b7b159a1de275aeca95984720
#
_cell.length_a   1.000
_cell.length_b   1.000
_cell.length_c   1.000
_cell.angle_alpha   90.00
_cell.angle_beta   90.00
_cell.angle_gamma   90.00
#
_symmetry.space_group_name_H-M   'P 1'
#
loop_
_entity.id
_entity.type
_entity.pdbx_description
1 polymer ?
#
loop_
_entity_poly.entity_id
_entity_poly.type
_entity_poly.pdbx_seq_one_letter_code
_entity_poly.pdbx_strand_id
1 'polypeptide(L)'
;MALIAVGLDHERAPLDLLERASIPEHEWPKVLRTLVAHRNVHEAVLVSTCLRTEVVARIDFFHGALEDIARTLAEASGVTVEELEPVIRIAFDRGVARHLFSVAGGLRSVVPGEFEVLGQLRRALEVALDEQTAGEEMSDLFHRAIASGRRVRAETSIARGTTSFASAAVTLAEELLGSDLAGAQVTVLGAGQLAECVARTLLDPGRAISSLRLTNRTPTRLRRGRPDAARVSPS
;
A
#
# COMPACT_ATOMS: atom_id res chain seq x y z
N MET A 1 24.06 2.50 15.54
CA MET A 1 23.04 2.61 14.45
C MET A 1 21.71 2.09 14.97
N ALA A 2 20.61 2.75 14.70
CA ALA A 2 19.28 2.42 15.17
C ALA A 2 18.31 2.27 13.99
N LEU A 3 17.17 1.62 14.20
CA LEU A 3 16.10 1.52 13.22
C LEU A 3 15.05 2.61 13.47
N ILE A 4 14.52 3.20 12.41
CA ILE A 4 13.36 4.09 12.44
C ILE A 4 12.36 3.69 11.36
N ALA A 5 11.06 3.80 11.64
CA ALA A 5 10.01 3.80 10.62
C ALA A 5 9.25 5.11 10.74
N VAL A 6 9.12 5.82 9.63
CA VAL A 6 8.52 7.15 9.54
C VAL A 6 7.57 7.17 8.35
N GLY A 7 6.33 7.59 8.55
CA GLY A 7 5.37 7.68 7.46
C GLY A 7 3.95 7.92 7.95
N LEU A 8 3.00 7.78 7.05
CA LEU A 8 1.57 7.94 7.31
C LEU A 8 0.80 6.72 6.83
N ASP A 9 -0.30 6.45 7.51
CA ASP A 9 -1.20 5.35 7.20
C ASP A 9 -2.67 5.74 7.43
N HIS A 10 -3.59 4.90 6.96
CA HIS A 10 -5.04 5.12 7.06
C HIS A 10 -5.59 5.20 8.49
N GLU A 11 -4.82 4.80 9.50
CA GLU A 11 -5.24 4.92 10.91
C GLU A 11 -5.11 6.35 11.43
N ARG A 12 -4.25 7.17 10.80
CA ARG A 12 -3.94 8.53 11.26
C ARG A 12 -4.22 9.62 10.25
N ALA A 13 -4.04 9.34 8.97
CA ALA A 13 -4.18 10.33 7.92
C ALA A 13 -5.54 10.22 7.22
N PRO A 14 -6.18 11.34 6.87
CA PRO A 14 -7.37 11.36 6.05
C PRO A 14 -7.06 10.86 4.63
N LEU A 15 -8.07 10.30 3.96
CA LEU A 15 -7.90 9.61 2.68
C LEU A 15 -7.36 10.51 1.56
N ASP A 16 -7.79 11.76 1.51
CA ASP A 16 -7.33 12.75 0.53
C ASP A 16 -5.83 13.07 0.70
N LEU A 17 -5.33 13.09 1.93
CA LEU A 17 -3.91 13.26 2.19
C LEU A 17 -3.12 12.00 1.80
N LEU A 18 -3.64 10.80 2.12
CA LEU A 18 -3.01 9.53 1.70
C LEU A 18 -2.91 9.41 0.19
N GLU A 19 -3.96 9.81 -0.54
CA GLU A 19 -3.97 9.79 -2.00
C GLU A 19 -2.88 10.71 -2.56
N ARG A 20 -2.73 11.93 -2.03
CA ARG A 20 -1.69 12.87 -2.42
C ARG A 20 -0.29 12.41 -2.00
N ALA A 21 -0.16 11.84 -0.81
CA ALA A 21 1.10 11.37 -0.25
C ALA A 21 1.58 10.04 -0.86
N SER A 22 0.78 9.39 -1.70
CA SER A 22 1.18 8.15 -2.39
C SER A 22 2.21 8.44 -3.46
N ILE A 23 3.37 7.79 -3.37
CA ILE A 23 4.50 7.92 -4.29
C ILE A 23 4.41 6.81 -5.34
N PRO A 24 4.31 7.15 -6.64
CA PRO A 24 4.27 6.15 -7.72
C PRO A 24 5.54 5.29 -7.75
N GLU A 25 5.40 4.00 -8.05
CA GLU A 25 6.52 3.04 -8.00
C GLU A 25 7.73 3.46 -8.85
N HIS A 26 7.51 4.08 -10.01
CA HIS A 26 8.59 4.52 -10.88
C HIS A 26 9.45 5.67 -10.28
N GLU A 27 8.96 6.34 -9.23
CA GLU A 27 9.71 7.37 -8.49
C GLU A 27 10.49 6.78 -7.29
N TRP A 28 10.16 5.54 -6.84
CA TRP A 28 10.82 4.94 -5.68
C TRP A 28 12.35 4.91 -5.76
N PRO A 29 12.96 4.54 -6.90
CA PRO A 29 14.42 4.56 -7.05
C PRO A 29 15.03 5.91 -6.72
N LYS A 30 14.42 7.00 -7.20
CA LYS A 30 14.89 8.36 -6.94
C LYS A 30 14.79 8.72 -5.47
N VAL A 31 13.63 8.42 -4.84
CA VAL A 31 13.38 8.71 -3.43
C VAL A 31 14.37 7.95 -2.54
N LEU A 32 14.58 6.66 -2.82
CA LEU A 32 15.51 5.82 -2.07
C LEU A 32 16.94 6.35 -2.14
N ARG A 33 17.42 6.71 -3.33
CA ARG A 33 18.75 7.33 -3.50
C ARG A 33 18.86 8.66 -2.77
N THR A 34 17.81 9.49 -2.78
CA THR A 34 17.78 10.74 -2.01
C THR A 34 17.88 10.47 -0.51
N LEU A 35 17.14 9.48 0.01
CA LEU A 35 17.16 9.12 1.43
C LEU A 35 18.57 8.71 1.89
N VAL A 36 19.25 7.81 1.17
CA VAL A 36 20.59 7.35 1.58
C VAL A 36 21.70 8.35 1.26
N ALA A 37 21.43 9.42 0.50
CA ALA A 37 22.35 10.53 0.32
C ALA A 37 22.42 11.45 1.55
N HIS A 38 21.44 11.40 2.46
CA HIS A 38 21.47 12.12 3.72
C HIS A 38 22.47 11.48 4.68
N ARG A 39 23.24 12.31 5.37
CA ARG A 39 24.35 11.90 6.25
C ARG A 39 23.92 10.91 7.35
N ASN A 40 22.67 11.02 7.83
CA ASN A 40 22.17 10.25 8.97
C ASN A 40 21.42 8.98 8.56
N VAL A 41 21.26 8.70 7.25
CA VAL A 41 20.50 7.56 6.73
C VAL A 41 21.44 6.62 5.98
N HIS A 42 21.60 5.39 6.47
CA HIS A 42 22.51 4.40 5.89
C HIS A 42 21.80 3.37 5.01
N GLU A 43 20.60 2.99 5.41
CA GLU A 43 19.75 2.10 4.65
C GLU A 43 18.31 2.63 4.66
N ALA A 44 17.58 2.42 3.58
CA ALA A 44 16.17 2.80 3.48
C ALA A 44 15.40 1.84 2.58
N VAL A 45 14.18 1.51 3.01
CA VAL A 45 13.14 0.84 2.22
C VAL A 45 11.91 1.72 2.24
N LEU A 46 11.36 2.03 1.06
CA LEU A 46 10.13 2.80 0.89
C LEU A 46 8.96 1.85 0.61
N VAL A 47 7.92 1.93 1.42
CA VAL A 47 6.64 1.25 1.20
C VAL A 47 5.59 2.30 0.90
N SER A 48 5.13 2.40 -0.35
CA SER A 48 4.07 3.34 -0.73
C SER A 48 2.95 2.62 -1.46
N THR A 49 1.74 2.78 -0.93
CA THR A 49 0.49 2.20 -1.43
C THR A 49 -0.62 3.25 -1.36
N CYS A 50 -1.84 2.93 -1.78
CA CYS A 50 -2.98 3.85 -1.64
C CYS A 50 -3.36 4.16 -0.17
N LEU A 51 -2.92 3.35 0.80
CA LEU A 51 -3.32 3.47 2.22
C LEU A 51 -2.14 3.65 3.17
N ARG A 52 -0.91 3.77 2.64
CA ARG A 52 0.31 3.88 3.43
C ARG A 52 1.45 4.43 2.60
N THR A 53 2.19 5.36 3.14
CA THR A 53 3.50 5.79 2.63
C THR A 53 4.44 5.91 3.80
N GLU A 54 5.41 5.01 3.88
CA GLU A 54 6.36 4.95 5.00
C GLU A 54 7.76 4.54 4.55
N VAL A 55 8.76 5.05 5.24
CA VAL A 55 10.18 4.69 5.11
C VAL A 55 10.61 3.91 6.34
N VAL A 56 11.20 2.75 6.13
CA VAL A 56 11.95 2.01 7.15
C VAL A 56 13.43 2.24 6.88
N ALA A 57 14.15 2.80 7.84
CA ALA A 57 15.53 3.20 7.66
C ALA A 57 16.43 2.77 8.82
N ARG A 58 17.74 2.59 8.52
CA ARG A 58 18.82 2.47 9.49
C ARG A 58 19.54 3.80 9.57
N ILE A 59 19.67 4.32 10.79
CA ILE A 59 20.07 5.71 11.03
C ILE A 59 21.16 5.81 12.11
N ASP A 60 21.87 6.95 12.12
CA ASP A 60 22.78 7.32 13.20
C ASP A 60 22.10 8.22 14.24
N PHE A 61 21.58 9.37 13.83
CA PHE A 61 20.99 10.38 14.71
C PHE A 61 19.50 10.54 14.45
N PHE A 62 18.70 10.30 15.50
CA PHE A 62 17.24 10.25 15.40
C PHE A 62 16.61 11.52 14.82
N HIS A 63 16.88 12.70 15.41
CA HIS A 63 16.20 13.95 14.99
C HIS A 63 16.58 14.36 13.56
N GLY A 64 17.88 14.30 13.24
CA GLY A 64 18.33 14.63 11.88
C GLY A 64 17.77 13.69 10.83
N ALA A 65 17.76 12.38 11.09
CA ALA A 65 17.18 11.42 10.18
C ALA A 65 15.65 11.57 10.03
N LEU A 66 14.93 11.86 11.13
CA LEU A 66 13.50 12.12 11.09
C LEU A 66 13.16 13.32 10.20
N GLU A 67 13.87 14.43 10.36
CA GLU A 67 13.70 15.63 9.54
C GLU A 67 14.01 15.37 8.07
N ASP A 68 15.12 14.68 7.79
CA ASP A 68 15.55 14.34 6.43
C ASP A 68 14.53 13.42 5.74
N ILE A 69 14.02 12.40 6.45
CA ILE A 69 13.00 11.48 5.92
C ILE A 69 11.67 12.21 5.70
N ALA A 70 11.19 13.00 6.66
CA ALA A 70 9.94 13.73 6.53
C ALA A 70 9.97 14.71 5.35
N ARG A 71 11.09 15.45 5.18
CA ARG A 71 11.30 16.35 4.05
C ARG A 71 11.31 15.59 2.72
N THR A 72 12.05 14.49 2.64
CA THR A 72 12.10 13.68 1.41
C THR A 72 10.73 13.13 1.02
N LEU A 73 9.94 12.65 2.00
CA LEU A 73 8.57 12.21 1.75
C LEU A 73 7.67 13.36 1.27
N ALA A 74 7.77 14.53 1.90
CA ALA A 74 7.02 15.72 1.51
C ALA A 74 7.33 16.15 0.06
N GLU A 75 8.62 16.26 -0.28
CA GLU A 75 9.07 16.63 -1.63
C GLU A 75 8.66 15.61 -2.70
N ALA A 76 8.78 14.31 -2.39
CA ALA A 76 8.45 13.25 -3.34
C ALA A 76 6.95 13.13 -3.62
N SER A 77 6.11 13.45 -2.66
CA SER A 77 4.65 13.34 -2.75
C SER A 77 3.96 14.67 -3.10
N GLY A 78 4.66 15.80 -3.00
CA GLY A 78 4.09 17.13 -3.24
C GLY A 78 3.15 17.61 -2.13
N VAL A 79 3.23 17.02 -0.93
CA VAL A 79 2.59 17.53 0.29
C VAL A 79 3.62 18.35 1.10
N THR A 80 3.17 19.13 2.08
CA THR A 80 4.11 19.87 2.92
C THR A 80 4.47 19.11 4.20
N VAL A 81 5.59 19.44 4.83
CA VAL A 81 5.98 18.85 6.13
C VAL A 81 4.95 19.17 7.21
N GLU A 82 4.37 20.38 7.18
CA GLU A 82 3.32 20.82 8.10
C GLU A 82 2.02 20.01 7.96
N GLU A 83 1.71 19.51 6.76
CA GLU A 83 0.57 18.60 6.54
C GLU A 83 0.88 17.19 7.06
N LEU A 84 2.14 16.74 6.99
CA LEU A 84 2.56 15.42 7.48
C LEU A 84 2.68 15.36 9.01
N GLU A 85 3.20 16.41 9.64
CA GLU A 85 3.56 16.44 11.06
C GLU A 85 2.44 15.92 12.00
N PRO A 86 1.16 16.36 11.88
CA PRO A 86 0.10 15.92 12.79
C PRO A 86 -0.31 14.45 12.61
N VAL A 87 -0.01 13.85 11.47
CA VAL A 87 -0.46 12.49 11.12
C VAL A 87 0.68 11.48 11.02
N ILE A 88 1.94 11.95 11.02
CA ILE A 88 3.11 11.11 10.87
C ILE A 88 3.19 10.10 12.02
N ARG A 89 3.45 8.85 11.67
CA ARG A 89 3.76 7.79 12.62
C ARG A 89 5.26 7.62 12.68
N ILE A 90 5.78 7.47 13.87
CA ILE A 90 7.18 7.19 14.11
C ILE A 90 7.26 5.92 14.97
N ALA A 91 8.09 4.98 14.55
CA ALA A 91 8.50 3.85 15.35
C ALA A 91 10.03 3.80 15.44
N PHE A 92 10.57 3.32 16.54
CA PHE A 92 12.00 3.31 16.82
C PHE A 92 12.44 1.93 17.33
N ASP A 93 13.59 1.44 16.87
CA ASP A 93 14.21 0.17 17.25
C ASP A 93 13.23 -1.02 17.27
N ARG A 94 12.98 -1.60 18.44
CA ARG A 94 12.03 -2.71 18.61
C ARG A 94 10.63 -2.35 18.15
N GLY A 95 10.27 -1.05 18.19
CA GLY A 95 9.01 -0.53 17.67
C GLY A 95 8.90 -0.72 16.17
N VAL A 96 10.00 -0.57 15.42
CA VAL A 96 10.04 -0.81 13.96
C VAL A 96 9.72 -2.26 13.63
N ALA A 97 10.39 -3.21 14.30
CA ALA A 97 10.12 -4.63 14.10
C ALA A 97 8.65 -4.96 14.41
N ARG A 98 8.14 -4.51 15.59
CA ARG A 98 6.73 -4.71 15.95
C ARG A 98 5.78 -4.13 14.89
N HIS A 99 6.06 -2.92 14.41
CA HIS A 99 5.26 -2.26 13.39
C HIS A 99 5.27 -3.07 12.09
N LEU A 100 6.45 -3.39 11.54
CA LEU A 100 6.60 -4.12 10.29
C LEU A 100 5.97 -5.52 10.33
N PHE A 101 6.11 -6.25 11.45
CA PHE A 101 5.48 -7.54 11.65
C PHE A 101 3.94 -7.43 11.76
N SER A 102 3.43 -6.37 12.39
CA SER A 102 1.99 -6.10 12.43
C SER A 102 1.43 -5.76 11.04
N VAL A 103 2.17 -4.99 10.24
CA VAL A 103 1.83 -4.70 8.84
C VAL A 103 1.82 -5.99 8.03
N ALA A 104 2.90 -6.77 8.08
CA ALA A 104 3.01 -8.04 7.38
C ALA A 104 1.92 -9.05 7.79
N GLY A 105 1.55 -9.07 9.08
CA GLY A 105 0.45 -9.87 9.62
C GLY A 105 -0.93 -9.44 9.16
N GLY A 106 -1.07 -8.27 8.51
CA GLY A 106 -2.36 -7.70 8.10
C GLY A 106 -3.17 -7.10 9.25
N LEU A 107 -2.54 -6.88 10.42
CA LEU A 107 -3.19 -6.26 11.59
C LEU A 107 -3.34 -4.74 11.44
N ARG A 108 -2.64 -4.17 10.46
CA ARG A 108 -2.63 -2.75 10.13
C ARG A 108 -3.17 -2.48 8.73
N SER A 109 -4.02 -3.34 8.26
CA SER A 109 -4.75 -3.20 6.99
C SER A 109 -6.21 -2.85 7.28
N VAL A 110 -6.84 -2.08 6.39
CA VAL A 110 -8.29 -1.77 6.47
C VAL A 110 -9.11 -3.05 6.47
N VAL A 111 -8.67 -4.02 5.68
CA VAL A 111 -9.22 -5.38 5.70
C VAL A 111 -8.22 -6.28 6.41
N PRO A 112 -8.46 -6.67 7.68
CA PRO A 112 -7.52 -7.47 8.43
C PRO A 112 -7.20 -8.78 7.71
N GLY A 113 -5.91 -9.10 7.61
CA GLY A 113 -5.46 -10.35 7.00
C GLY A 113 -5.35 -10.35 5.48
N GLU A 114 -5.59 -9.23 4.78
CA GLU A 114 -5.41 -9.15 3.33
C GLU A 114 -4.02 -9.65 2.88
N PHE A 115 -3.97 -10.26 1.69
CA PHE A 115 -2.72 -10.85 1.17
C PHE A 115 -1.83 -9.84 0.44
N GLU A 116 -2.38 -8.74 -0.05
CA GLU A 116 -1.69 -7.77 -0.90
C GLU A 116 -0.48 -7.14 -0.21
N VAL A 117 -0.59 -6.89 1.10
CA VAL A 117 0.49 -6.28 1.89
C VAL A 117 1.80 -7.08 1.85
N LEU A 118 1.74 -8.41 1.76
CA LEU A 118 2.96 -9.22 1.65
C LEU A 118 3.65 -9.04 0.30
N GLY A 119 2.88 -8.89 -0.77
CA GLY A 119 3.39 -8.55 -2.10
C GLY A 119 4.02 -7.15 -2.12
N GLN A 120 3.35 -6.19 -1.49
CA GLN A 120 3.83 -4.79 -1.39
C GLN A 120 5.16 -4.71 -0.61
N LEU A 121 5.27 -5.38 0.54
CA LEU A 121 6.52 -5.42 1.31
C LEU A 121 7.66 -6.10 0.55
N ARG A 122 7.36 -7.19 -0.19
CA ARG A 122 8.36 -7.85 -1.03
C ARG A 122 8.83 -6.91 -2.12
N ARG A 123 7.91 -6.27 -2.84
CA ARG A 123 8.24 -5.33 -3.91
C ARG A 123 9.07 -4.15 -3.42
N ALA A 124 8.72 -3.59 -2.26
CA ALA A 124 9.48 -2.51 -1.63
C ALA A 124 10.93 -2.92 -1.34
N LEU A 125 11.12 -4.11 -0.79
CA LEU A 125 12.47 -4.64 -0.54
C LEU A 125 13.24 -4.90 -1.84
N GLU A 126 12.60 -5.49 -2.86
CA GLU A 126 13.23 -5.73 -4.17
C GLU A 126 13.77 -4.44 -4.77
N VAL A 127 12.97 -3.38 -4.81
CA VAL A 127 13.41 -2.08 -5.34
C VAL A 127 14.56 -1.51 -4.50
N ALA A 128 14.51 -1.62 -3.18
CA ALA A 128 15.57 -1.13 -2.30
C ALA A 128 16.89 -1.91 -2.49
N LEU A 129 16.83 -3.21 -2.74
CA LEU A 129 18.00 -4.05 -3.05
C LEU A 129 18.58 -3.70 -4.43
N ASP A 130 17.74 -3.55 -5.44
CA ASP A 130 18.15 -3.16 -6.80
C ASP A 130 18.86 -1.79 -6.79
N GLU A 131 18.37 -0.85 -5.97
CA GLU A 131 18.97 0.48 -5.79
C GLU A 131 20.13 0.51 -4.77
N GLN A 132 20.48 -0.63 -4.18
CA GLN A 132 21.55 -0.76 -3.17
C GLN A 132 21.31 0.14 -1.93
N THR A 133 20.05 0.43 -1.60
CA THR A 133 19.66 1.21 -0.43
C THR A 133 19.27 0.35 0.77
N ALA A 134 19.24 -0.97 0.62
CA ALA A 134 19.02 -1.92 1.72
C ALA A 134 20.17 -2.92 1.74
N GLY A 135 20.75 -3.15 2.91
CA GLY A 135 21.77 -4.16 3.17
C GLY A 135 21.20 -5.44 3.77
N GLU A 136 22.10 -6.27 4.31
CA GLU A 136 21.76 -7.59 4.85
C GLU A 136 20.79 -7.50 6.05
N GLU A 137 21.03 -6.59 6.99
CA GLU A 137 20.18 -6.44 8.18
C GLU A 137 18.76 -6.02 7.85
N MET A 138 18.59 -5.04 6.94
CA MET A 138 17.28 -4.59 6.49
C MET A 138 16.56 -5.68 5.71
N SER A 139 17.28 -6.38 4.84
CA SER A 139 16.76 -7.52 4.07
C SER A 139 16.28 -8.65 4.99
N ASP A 140 17.06 -9.02 6.01
CA ASP A 140 16.68 -10.05 7.00
C ASP A 140 15.43 -9.63 7.78
N LEU A 141 15.34 -8.38 8.22
CA LEU A 141 14.16 -7.85 8.91
C LEU A 141 12.88 -7.98 8.05
N PHE A 142 12.94 -7.58 6.79
CA PHE A 142 11.79 -7.66 5.88
C PHE A 142 11.43 -9.12 5.56
N HIS A 143 12.40 -9.99 5.30
CA HIS A 143 12.16 -11.40 5.04
C HIS A 143 11.50 -12.09 6.24
N ARG A 144 11.96 -11.81 7.46
CA ARG A 144 11.34 -12.35 8.70
C ARG A 144 9.93 -11.82 8.89
N ALA A 145 9.68 -10.54 8.63
CA ALA A 145 8.35 -9.98 8.71
C ALA A 145 7.39 -10.64 7.70
N ILE A 146 7.81 -10.78 6.44
CA ILE A 146 7.03 -11.45 5.39
C ILE A 146 6.77 -12.92 5.75
N ALA A 147 7.78 -13.65 6.23
CA ALA A 147 7.62 -15.03 6.69
C ALA A 147 6.63 -15.15 7.86
N SER A 148 6.71 -14.23 8.84
CA SER A 148 5.77 -14.16 9.95
C SER A 148 4.34 -13.85 9.46
N GLY A 149 4.19 -12.93 8.51
CA GLY A 149 2.88 -12.61 7.94
C GLY A 149 2.22 -13.81 7.22
N ARG A 150 3.02 -14.67 6.57
CA ARG A 150 2.52 -15.94 5.99
C ARG A 150 2.07 -16.90 7.09
N ARG A 151 2.86 -17.05 8.17
CA ARG A 151 2.52 -17.91 9.29
C ARG A 151 1.25 -17.46 9.99
N VAL A 152 1.10 -16.16 10.25
CA VAL A 152 -0.11 -15.60 10.86
C VAL A 152 -1.35 -16.01 10.08
N ARG A 153 -1.32 -15.94 8.75
CA ARG A 153 -2.45 -16.34 7.90
C ARG A 153 -2.69 -17.86 7.88
N ALA A 154 -1.63 -18.65 7.95
CA ALA A 154 -1.74 -20.11 7.96
C ALA A 154 -2.19 -20.66 9.32
N GLU A 155 -1.72 -20.06 10.41
CA GLU A 155 -1.87 -20.58 11.79
C GLU A 155 -3.04 -19.94 12.54
N THR A 156 -3.69 -18.88 11.99
CA THR A 156 -4.80 -18.19 12.64
C THR A 156 -6.01 -18.06 11.72
N SER A 157 -7.11 -17.56 12.27
CA SER A 157 -8.33 -17.28 11.50
C SER A 157 -8.34 -15.90 10.82
N ILE A 158 -7.27 -15.12 10.90
CA ILE A 158 -7.26 -13.73 10.41
C ILE A 158 -7.55 -13.59 8.91
N ALA A 159 -7.19 -14.61 8.12
CA ALA A 159 -7.45 -14.64 6.68
C ALA A 159 -8.72 -15.41 6.30
N ARG A 160 -9.49 -15.93 7.29
CA ARG A 160 -10.72 -16.67 7.01
C ARG A 160 -11.85 -15.70 6.69
N GLY A 161 -12.39 -15.82 5.48
CA GLY A 161 -13.49 -14.96 4.99
C GLY A 161 -13.04 -13.59 4.50
N THR A 162 -11.75 -13.28 4.60
CA THR A 162 -11.20 -12.01 4.13
C THR A 162 -10.36 -12.29 2.89
N THR A 163 -10.84 -11.83 1.74
CA THR A 163 -10.13 -12.09 0.49
C THR A 163 -9.29 -10.90 0.06
N SER A 164 -9.90 -9.80 -0.25
CA SER A 164 -9.19 -8.58 -0.62
C SER A 164 -10.07 -7.38 -0.30
N PHE A 165 -9.50 -6.18 -0.32
CA PHE A 165 -10.28 -4.95 -0.23
C PHE A 165 -11.37 -4.90 -1.30
N ALA A 166 -11.06 -5.38 -2.52
CA ALA A 166 -12.01 -5.47 -3.61
C ALA A 166 -13.20 -6.41 -3.30
N SER A 167 -12.92 -7.58 -2.71
CA SER A 167 -13.98 -8.51 -2.31
C SER A 167 -14.82 -7.96 -1.16
N ALA A 168 -14.19 -7.29 -0.18
CA ALA A 168 -14.92 -6.64 0.91
C ALA A 168 -15.85 -5.53 0.39
N ALA A 169 -15.39 -4.73 -0.57
CA ALA A 169 -16.20 -3.68 -1.20
C ALA A 169 -17.41 -4.27 -1.97
N VAL A 170 -17.22 -5.37 -2.66
CA VAL A 170 -18.31 -6.05 -3.38
C VAL A 170 -19.30 -6.68 -2.40
N THR A 171 -18.83 -7.35 -1.33
CA THR A 171 -19.69 -7.89 -0.28
C THR A 171 -20.51 -6.78 0.40
N LEU A 172 -19.87 -5.65 0.73
CA LEU A 172 -20.58 -4.51 1.30
C LEU A 172 -21.66 -3.97 0.36
N ALA A 173 -21.39 -3.92 -0.96
CA ALA A 173 -22.39 -3.52 -1.94
C ALA A 173 -23.58 -4.50 -1.98
N GLU A 174 -23.33 -5.81 -1.91
CA GLU A 174 -24.36 -6.84 -1.81
C GLU A 174 -25.21 -6.69 -0.54
N GLU A 175 -24.56 -6.43 0.60
CA GLU A 175 -25.24 -6.20 1.87
C GLU A 175 -26.14 -4.94 1.84
N LEU A 176 -25.61 -3.82 1.29
CA LEU A 176 -26.37 -2.57 1.18
C LEU A 176 -27.55 -2.66 0.21
N LEU A 177 -27.45 -3.49 -0.82
CA LEU A 177 -28.54 -3.73 -1.77
C LEU A 177 -29.55 -4.77 -1.25
N GLY A 178 -29.20 -5.52 -0.20
CA GLY A 178 -30.03 -6.60 0.34
C GLY A 178 -30.19 -7.79 -0.59
N SER A 179 -29.32 -7.92 -1.61
CA SER A 179 -29.33 -9.01 -2.60
C SER A 179 -27.93 -9.20 -3.19
N ASP A 180 -27.69 -10.38 -3.78
CA ASP A 180 -26.52 -10.57 -4.61
C ASP A 180 -26.56 -9.65 -5.84
N LEU A 181 -25.43 -9.53 -6.54
CA LEU A 181 -25.33 -8.70 -7.76
C LEU A 181 -25.76 -9.43 -9.03
N ALA A 182 -26.45 -10.58 -8.93
CA ALA A 182 -26.90 -11.33 -10.10
C ALA A 182 -27.85 -10.48 -10.95
N GLY A 183 -27.56 -10.37 -12.24
CA GLY A 183 -28.30 -9.54 -13.18
C GLY A 183 -28.08 -8.04 -13.04
N ALA A 184 -27.28 -7.58 -12.06
CA ALA A 184 -27.03 -6.16 -11.88
C ALA A 184 -26.16 -5.56 -13.00
N GLN A 185 -26.39 -4.27 -13.27
CA GLN A 185 -25.49 -3.44 -14.07
C GLN A 185 -24.58 -2.67 -13.12
N VAL A 186 -23.29 -2.97 -13.17
CA VAL A 186 -22.31 -2.36 -12.24
C VAL A 186 -21.45 -1.35 -12.97
N THR A 187 -21.26 -0.17 -12.37
CA THR A 187 -20.32 0.85 -12.85
C THR A 187 -19.26 1.10 -11.79
N VAL A 188 -17.98 0.90 -12.16
CA VAL A 188 -16.83 1.22 -11.34
C VAL A 188 -16.28 2.57 -11.78
N LEU A 189 -16.23 3.53 -10.84
CA LEU A 189 -15.68 4.86 -11.05
C LEU A 189 -14.22 4.89 -10.65
N GLY A 190 -13.33 5.03 -11.62
CA GLY A 190 -11.89 5.04 -11.46
C GLY A 190 -11.20 4.00 -12.34
N ALA A 191 -9.88 4.14 -12.52
CA ALA A 191 -9.03 3.24 -13.30
C ALA A 191 -7.67 3.01 -12.62
N GLY A 192 -7.64 3.05 -11.27
CA GLY A 192 -6.48 2.67 -10.46
C GLY A 192 -6.45 1.17 -10.20
N GLN A 193 -5.40 0.72 -9.51
CA GLN A 193 -5.22 -0.70 -9.15
C GLN A 193 -6.42 -1.28 -8.42
N LEU A 194 -7.00 -0.53 -7.46
CA LEU A 194 -8.18 -0.99 -6.73
C LEU A 194 -9.39 -1.19 -7.65
N ALA A 195 -9.63 -0.27 -8.60
CA ALA A 195 -10.71 -0.41 -9.56
C ALA A 195 -10.54 -1.66 -10.46
N GLU A 196 -9.30 -1.97 -10.83
CA GLU A 196 -8.98 -3.21 -11.56
C GLU A 196 -9.24 -4.45 -10.70
N CYS A 197 -8.84 -4.45 -9.43
CA CYS A 197 -9.11 -5.55 -8.51
C CYS A 197 -10.62 -5.76 -8.30
N VAL A 198 -11.39 -4.69 -8.09
CA VAL A 198 -12.85 -4.73 -7.98
C VAL A 198 -13.48 -5.27 -9.26
N ALA A 199 -13.03 -4.79 -10.43
CA ALA A 199 -13.53 -5.27 -11.71
C ALA A 199 -13.26 -6.77 -11.91
N ARG A 200 -12.08 -7.28 -11.56
CA ARG A 200 -11.75 -8.70 -11.60
C ARG A 200 -12.64 -9.52 -10.65
N THR A 201 -12.86 -9.03 -9.44
CA THR A 201 -13.76 -9.68 -8.46
C THR A 201 -15.20 -9.75 -8.96
N LEU A 202 -15.69 -8.70 -9.62
CA LEU A 202 -17.03 -8.67 -10.21
C LEU A 202 -17.18 -9.58 -11.43
N LEU A 203 -16.10 -9.81 -12.17
CA LEU A 203 -16.06 -10.72 -13.34
C LEU A 203 -15.82 -12.18 -12.97
N ASP A 204 -15.73 -12.51 -11.67
CA ASP A 204 -15.65 -13.90 -11.23
C ASP A 204 -16.86 -14.70 -11.79
N PRO A 205 -16.65 -15.88 -12.40
CA PRO A 205 -17.72 -16.67 -12.97
C PRO A 205 -18.84 -17.04 -11.99
N GLY A 206 -18.56 -17.01 -10.68
CA GLY A 206 -19.58 -17.21 -9.64
C GLY A 206 -20.52 -16.03 -9.43
N ARG A 207 -20.25 -14.85 -10.03
CA ARG A 207 -21.04 -13.62 -9.92
C ARG A 207 -21.68 -13.30 -11.26
N ALA A 208 -22.97 -13.57 -11.40
CA ALA A 208 -23.72 -13.42 -12.64
C ALA A 208 -24.19 -11.97 -12.88
N ILE A 209 -23.27 -10.98 -12.86
CA ILE A 209 -23.62 -9.59 -13.21
C ILE A 209 -24.00 -9.48 -14.69
N SER A 210 -24.97 -8.61 -15.05
CA SER A 210 -25.41 -8.46 -16.45
C SER A 210 -24.46 -7.58 -17.27
N SER A 211 -23.82 -6.58 -16.65
CA SER A 211 -22.81 -5.75 -17.33
C SER A 211 -21.88 -5.08 -16.32
N LEU A 212 -20.61 -4.86 -16.74
CA LEU A 212 -19.63 -4.08 -16.02
C LEU A 212 -19.18 -2.89 -16.89
N ARG A 213 -19.30 -1.69 -16.35
CA ARG A 213 -18.79 -0.46 -16.97
C ARG A 213 -17.67 0.11 -16.10
N LEU A 214 -16.55 0.44 -16.74
CA LEU A 214 -15.47 1.18 -16.12
C LEU A 214 -15.47 2.59 -16.67
N THR A 215 -15.43 3.61 -15.82
CA THR A 215 -15.32 5.01 -16.22
C THR A 215 -14.25 5.73 -15.43
N ASN A 216 -13.53 6.66 -16.07
CA ASN A 216 -12.47 7.43 -15.45
C ASN A 216 -12.35 8.81 -16.10
N ARG A 217 -12.03 9.82 -15.29
CA ARG A 217 -11.78 11.20 -15.77
C ARG A 217 -10.71 11.27 -16.88
N THR A 218 -9.73 10.34 -16.87
CA THR A 218 -8.66 10.29 -17.86
C THR A 218 -8.80 9.01 -18.71
N PRO A 219 -9.36 9.06 -19.93
CA PRO A 219 -9.67 7.89 -20.75
C PRO A 219 -8.47 7.00 -21.10
N THR A 220 -7.26 7.57 -21.19
CA THR A 220 -6.02 6.83 -21.49
C THR A 220 -5.64 5.81 -20.42
N ARG A 221 -6.04 5.99 -19.16
CA ARG A 221 -5.82 5.01 -18.08
C ARG A 221 -6.68 3.75 -18.22
N LEU A 222 -7.87 3.87 -18.81
CA LEU A 222 -8.77 2.74 -19.08
C LEU A 222 -8.21 1.74 -20.11
N ARG A 223 -7.30 2.17 -20.98
CA ARG A 223 -6.73 1.32 -22.03
C ARG A 223 -5.61 0.39 -21.54
N ARG A 224 -4.96 0.71 -20.40
CA ARG A 224 -3.85 -0.07 -19.83
C ARG A 224 -4.30 -1.22 -18.92
N GLY A 225 -5.52 -1.15 -18.36
CA GLY A 225 -6.05 -2.12 -17.40
C GLY A 225 -7.23 -2.94 -17.92
N ARG A 226 -7.31 -3.29 -19.22
CA ARG A 226 -8.43 -4.04 -19.78
C ARG A 226 -8.42 -5.51 -19.30
N PRO A 227 -9.37 -5.96 -18.48
CA PRO A 227 -9.76 -7.35 -18.49
C PRO A 227 -10.54 -7.63 -19.80
N ASP A 228 -10.24 -8.75 -20.46
CA ASP A 228 -10.70 -9.08 -21.82
C ASP A 228 -12.24 -9.13 -22.06
N ALA A 229 -13.03 -8.85 -21.05
CA ALA A 229 -14.51 -8.92 -21.11
C ALA A 229 -15.25 -7.60 -20.80
N ALA A 230 -14.57 -6.49 -20.47
CA ALA A 230 -15.26 -5.24 -20.10
C ALA A 230 -15.57 -4.37 -21.32
N ARG A 231 -16.84 -4.01 -21.53
CA ARG A 231 -17.24 -2.98 -22.51
C ARG A 231 -16.88 -1.60 -21.94
N VAL A 232 -15.97 -0.90 -22.57
CA VAL A 232 -15.63 0.48 -22.28
C VAL A 232 -16.50 1.38 -23.14
N SER A 233 -17.42 2.13 -22.51
CA SER A 233 -18.12 3.24 -23.19
C SER A 233 -17.41 4.54 -22.85
N PRO A 234 -16.97 5.35 -23.82
CA PRO A 234 -16.57 6.73 -23.56
C PRO A 234 -17.82 7.56 -23.21
N SER A 235 -17.72 8.34 -22.16
CA SER A 235 -18.66 9.41 -21.83
C SER A 235 -18.34 10.64 -22.61
#